data_60a3c1c59f35323d8eee1a58481a4267
#
_entry.id   60a3c1c59f35323d8eee1a58481a4267
#
_cell.length_a   1.000
_cell.length_b   1.000
_cell.length_c   1.000
_cell.angle_alpha   90.00
_cell.angle_beta   90.00
_cell.angle_gamma   90.00
#
_symmetry.space_group_name_H-M   'P 1'
#
loop_
_entity.id
_entity.type
_entity.pdbx_description
1 polymer ?
#
loop_
_entity_poly.entity_id
_entity_poly.type
_entity_poly.pdbx_seq_one_letter_code
_entity_poly.pdbx_strand_id
1 'polypeptide(L)'
;NNFTVLKDNLFFRNITFQNFQILKMISFLVRDKNWKNYDPKILNYEENFDSSLEYIFDLEYGITEILKTRNTILFSENSITLSSEGEFLTDFWTNRIGFNLLIPLQNHVGSNIIVTKEAGVKEEKKFPVFIKPDQPFFKFKNLAYTLDDSLLVNINFEGILFEMEDQRNWGDASYKIYSGSLLDPFPYLEKEGANFSQTVKIDVVNKKQRSFPPKNIV
;
A
#
# COMPACT_ATOMS: atom_id res chain seq x y z
N ASN A 1 13.32 -14.00 7.97
CA ASN A 1 12.40 -12.92 7.64
C ASN A 1 12.12 -12.09 8.89
N ASN A 2 12.32 -10.77 8.81
CA ASN A 2 12.10 -9.86 9.94
C ASN A 2 10.64 -9.43 10.10
N PHE A 3 9.77 -9.86 9.18
CA PHE A 3 8.35 -9.57 9.20
C PHE A 3 7.53 -10.68 9.86
N THR A 4 6.48 -10.26 10.57
CA THR A 4 5.37 -11.12 10.99
C THR A 4 4.09 -10.58 10.35
N VAL A 5 3.25 -11.46 9.81
CA VAL A 5 2.02 -11.10 9.13
C VAL A 5 0.93 -12.16 9.41
N LEU A 6 -0.29 -11.70 9.57
CA LEU A 6 -1.47 -12.56 9.59
C LEU A 6 -2.15 -12.49 8.22
N LYS A 7 -2.17 -13.61 7.49
CA LYS A 7 -2.96 -13.73 6.26
C LYS A 7 -4.41 -14.08 6.61
N ASP A 8 -5.34 -13.27 6.13
CA ASP A 8 -6.78 -13.41 6.32
C ASP A 8 -7.44 -13.34 4.94
N ASN A 9 -7.58 -14.49 4.28
CA ASN A 9 -8.02 -14.61 2.89
C ASN A 9 -7.14 -13.76 1.95
N LEU A 10 -7.68 -12.69 1.36
CA LEU A 10 -6.98 -11.74 0.47
C LEU A 10 -6.42 -10.52 1.23
N PHE A 11 -6.59 -10.47 2.55
CA PHE A 11 -6.07 -9.40 3.39
C PHE A 11 -4.81 -9.86 4.12
N PHE A 12 -3.84 -8.97 4.22
CA PHE A 12 -2.66 -9.15 5.06
C PHE A 12 -2.77 -8.18 6.23
N ARG A 13 -2.84 -8.71 7.45
CA ARG A 13 -3.13 -7.95 8.65
C ARG A 13 -1.98 -7.98 9.64
N ASN A 14 -1.91 -6.96 10.51
CA ASN A 14 -0.97 -6.89 11.61
C ASN A 14 0.48 -7.09 11.18
N ILE A 15 0.87 -6.41 10.10
CA ILE A 15 2.22 -6.50 9.56
C ILE A 15 3.18 -5.79 10.50
N THR A 16 4.06 -6.56 11.14
CA THR A 16 5.10 -6.06 12.03
C THR A 16 6.48 -6.32 11.44
N PHE A 17 7.41 -5.42 11.68
CA PHE A 17 8.83 -5.59 11.43
C PHE A 17 9.54 -5.58 12.78
N GLN A 18 10.17 -6.71 13.14
CA GLN A 18 10.64 -6.94 14.51
C GLN A 18 9.49 -6.74 15.52
N ASN A 19 9.52 -5.70 16.35
CA ASN A 19 8.50 -5.41 17.36
C ASN A 19 7.58 -4.22 17.01
N PHE A 20 7.73 -3.65 15.79
CA PHE A 20 6.96 -2.47 15.38
C PHE A 20 5.89 -2.84 14.37
N GLN A 21 4.65 -2.51 14.65
CA GLN A 21 3.58 -2.61 13.65
C GLN A 21 3.76 -1.48 12.63
N ILE A 22 4.10 -1.85 11.40
CA ILE A 22 4.27 -0.89 10.29
C ILE A 22 2.99 -0.70 9.49
N LEU A 23 2.16 -1.75 9.37
CA LEU A 23 0.85 -1.69 8.75
C LEU A 23 -0.18 -2.50 9.54
N LYS A 24 -1.41 -1.97 9.64
CA LYS A 24 -2.59 -2.72 10.14
C LYS A 24 -3.10 -3.69 9.08
N MET A 25 -3.11 -3.27 7.82
CA MET A 25 -3.69 -4.06 6.74
C MET A 25 -3.13 -3.64 5.37
N ILE A 26 -3.03 -4.63 4.49
CA ILE A 26 -2.87 -4.51 3.05
C ILE A 26 -4.10 -5.14 2.42
N SER A 27 -4.70 -4.48 1.43
CA SER A 27 -5.79 -5.00 0.60
C SER A 27 -5.71 -4.46 -0.83
N PHE A 28 -6.39 -5.12 -1.76
CA PHE A 28 -6.61 -4.63 -3.12
C PHE A 28 -8.11 -4.48 -3.33
N LEU A 29 -8.55 -3.33 -3.84
CA LEU A 29 -9.96 -3.00 -4.01
C LEU A 29 -10.28 -2.63 -5.46
N VAL A 30 -11.48 -3.01 -5.90
CA VAL A 30 -12.08 -2.60 -7.19
C VAL A 30 -13.45 -2.00 -6.88
N ARG A 31 -13.63 -0.70 -7.16
CA ARG A 31 -14.89 0.01 -6.88
C ARG A 31 -15.49 0.57 -8.16
N ASP A 32 -16.78 0.38 -8.34
CA ASP A 32 -17.52 0.98 -9.45
C ASP A 32 -17.77 2.49 -9.26
N LYS A 33 -18.45 3.09 -10.24
CA LYS A 33 -18.86 4.51 -10.23
C LYS A 33 -19.77 4.92 -9.07
N ASN A 34 -20.39 3.95 -8.40
CA ASN A 34 -21.28 4.17 -7.24
C ASN A 34 -20.58 3.82 -5.91
N TRP A 35 -19.23 3.62 -5.91
CA TRP A 35 -18.42 3.23 -4.77
C TRP A 35 -18.69 1.81 -4.24
N LYS A 36 -19.47 1.00 -4.97
CA LYS A 36 -19.66 -0.40 -4.62
C LYS A 36 -18.33 -1.16 -4.79
N ASN A 37 -17.95 -1.90 -3.78
CA ASN A 37 -16.79 -2.78 -3.84
C ASN A 37 -17.16 -4.12 -4.49
N TYR A 38 -16.27 -4.64 -5.32
CA TYR A 38 -16.39 -5.98 -5.91
C TYR A 38 -15.43 -6.92 -5.21
N ASP A 39 -15.98 -7.97 -4.61
CA ASP A 39 -15.19 -9.08 -4.10
C ASP A 39 -14.76 -9.95 -5.27
N PRO A 40 -13.47 -10.31 -5.37
CA PRO A 40 -13.00 -11.12 -6.48
C PRO A 40 -13.28 -12.60 -6.27
N LYS A 41 -13.43 -13.31 -7.39
CA LYS A 41 -13.29 -14.76 -7.44
C LYS A 41 -11.81 -15.10 -7.56
N ILE A 42 -11.31 -15.97 -6.70
CA ILE A 42 -9.95 -16.51 -6.78
C ILE A 42 -9.93 -17.59 -7.86
N LEU A 43 -9.16 -17.36 -8.92
CA LEU A 43 -8.96 -18.30 -10.02
C LEU A 43 -7.80 -19.25 -9.72
N ASN A 44 -6.72 -18.70 -9.13
CA ASN A 44 -5.55 -19.46 -8.71
C ASN A 44 -4.93 -18.81 -7.47
N TYR A 45 -4.26 -19.63 -6.67
CA TYR A 45 -3.52 -19.22 -5.48
C TYR A 45 -2.26 -20.04 -5.33
N GLU A 46 -1.15 -19.36 -5.14
CA GLU A 46 0.15 -19.96 -4.86
C GLU A 46 0.78 -19.31 -3.63
N GLU A 47 1.49 -20.11 -2.85
CA GLU A 47 2.22 -19.66 -1.67
C GLU A 47 3.60 -20.31 -1.68
N ASN A 48 4.64 -19.49 -1.76
CA ASN A 48 6.03 -19.92 -1.89
C ASN A 48 6.80 -19.51 -0.64
N PHE A 49 7.45 -20.49 0.01
CA PHE A 49 8.28 -20.32 1.17
C PHE A 49 9.69 -20.83 0.83
N ASP A 50 10.56 -19.92 0.43
CA ASP A 50 11.98 -20.21 0.24
C ASP A 50 12.83 -19.20 1.04
N SER A 51 13.65 -18.41 0.40
CA SER A 51 14.38 -17.28 1.03
C SER A 51 13.47 -16.09 1.38
N SER A 52 12.28 -16.04 0.80
CA SER A 52 11.23 -15.04 0.99
C SER A 52 9.88 -15.73 1.12
N LEU A 53 8.87 -14.99 1.57
CA LEU A 53 7.49 -15.43 1.62
C LEU A 53 6.70 -14.70 0.53
N GLU A 54 6.21 -15.43 -0.44
CA GLU A 54 5.49 -14.91 -1.59
C GLU A 54 4.09 -15.51 -1.68
N TYR A 55 3.11 -14.63 -1.92
CA TYR A 55 1.72 -14.97 -2.18
C TYR A 55 1.35 -14.48 -3.57
N ILE A 56 0.80 -15.36 -4.40
CA ILE A 56 0.34 -15.04 -5.74
C ILE A 56 -1.14 -15.40 -5.85
N PHE A 57 -1.93 -14.45 -6.36
CA PHE A 57 -3.37 -14.61 -6.58
C PHE A 57 -3.73 -14.21 -8.00
N ASP A 58 -4.33 -15.10 -8.75
CA ASP A 58 -5.03 -14.76 -9.99
C ASP A 58 -6.50 -14.52 -9.63
N LEU A 59 -6.98 -13.31 -9.87
CA LEU A 59 -8.27 -12.80 -9.41
C LEU A 59 -9.13 -12.33 -10.58
N GLU A 60 -10.44 -12.56 -10.47
CA GLU A 60 -11.44 -12.08 -11.41
C GLU A 60 -12.50 -11.28 -10.68
N TYR A 61 -12.77 -10.07 -11.14
CA TYR A 61 -13.73 -9.16 -10.55
C TYR A 61 -14.98 -9.00 -11.41
N GLY A 62 -16.14 -8.97 -10.73
CA GLY A 62 -17.44 -8.76 -11.33
C GLY A 62 -18.11 -10.02 -11.83
N ILE A 63 -19.45 -10.02 -11.82
CA ILE A 63 -20.28 -11.13 -12.30
C ILE A 63 -20.10 -11.35 -13.82
N THR A 64 -19.78 -10.27 -14.54
CA THR A 64 -19.58 -10.24 -16.00
C THR A 64 -18.11 -10.20 -16.40
N GLU A 65 -17.21 -10.65 -15.52
CA GLU A 65 -15.76 -10.65 -15.78
C GLU A 65 -15.25 -9.27 -16.20
N ILE A 66 -15.25 -8.31 -15.28
CA ILE A 66 -14.87 -6.91 -15.56
C ILE A 66 -13.36 -6.76 -15.70
N LEU A 67 -12.61 -7.35 -14.76
CA LEU A 67 -11.17 -7.19 -14.63
C LEU A 67 -10.55 -8.52 -14.16
N LYS A 68 -9.49 -8.95 -14.79
CA LYS A 68 -8.61 -10.01 -14.27
C LYS A 68 -7.30 -9.40 -13.83
N THR A 69 -6.81 -9.83 -12.66
CA THR A 69 -5.50 -9.40 -12.16
C THR A 69 -4.69 -10.58 -11.65
N ARG A 70 -3.36 -10.46 -11.77
CA ARG A 70 -2.40 -11.25 -11.01
C ARG A 70 -1.80 -10.35 -9.95
N ASN A 71 -2.07 -10.67 -8.69
CA ASN A 71 -1.56 -9.93 -7.53
C ASN A 71 -0.47 -10.74 -6.84
N THR A 72 0.69 -10.13 -6.65
CA THR A 72 1.81 -10.75 -5.92
C THR A 72 2.14 -9.92 -4.68
N ILE A 73 2.26 -10.59 -3.54
CA ILE A 73 2.70 -9.99 -2.29
C ILE A 73 3.95 -10.73 -1.82
N LEU A 74 5.08 -10.05 -1.87
CA LEU A 74 6.40 -10.61 -1.56
C LEU A 74 6.97 -9.97 -0.28
N PHE A 75 7.21 -10.77 0.74
CA PHE A 75 7.92 -10.41 1.96
C PHE A 75 9.37 -10.90 1.88
N SER A 76 10.31 -9.98 1.71
CA SER A 76 11.75 -10.26 1.77
C SER A 76 12.30 -9.95 3.16
N GLU A 77 13.62 -9.99 3.35
CA GLU A 77 14.22 -9.76 4.66
C GLU A 77 13.84 -8.40 5.28
N ASN A 78 13.91 -7.32 4.48
CA ASN A 78 13.70 -5.95 4.93
C ASN A 78 12.75 -5.15 4.00
N SER A 79 12.00 -5.83 3.15
CA SER A 79 11.06 -5.17 2.25
C SER A 79 9.79 -5.98 2.00
N ILE A 80 8.73 -5.26 1.66
CA ILE A 80 7.48 -5.84 1.14
C ILE A 80 7.27 -5.25 -0.24
N THR A 81 7.04 -6.10 -1.22
CA THR A 81 6.65 -5.67 -2.58
C THR A 81 5.25 -6.18 -2.88
N LEU A 82 4.37 -5.27 -3.25
CA LEU A 82 3.02 -5.54 -3.72
C LEU A 82 2.99 -5.20 -5.21
N SER A 83 2.61 -6.13 -6.05
CA SER A 83 2.40 -5.86 -7.46
C SER A 83 1.05 -6.40 -7.91
N SER A 84 0.42 -5.69 -8.83
CA SER A 84 -0.81 -6.10 -9.50
C SER A 84 -0.70 -5.76 -10.97
N GLU A 85 -0.90 -6.76 -11.80
CA GLU A 85 -0.99 -6.60 -13.26
C GLU A 85 -2.30 -7.24 -13.72
N GLY A 86 -2.95 -6.65 -14.73
CA GLY A 86 -4.21 -7.16 -15.20
C GLY A 86 -4.71 -6.49 -16.46
N GLU A 87 -5.90 -6.92 -16.91
CA GLU A 87 -6.57 -6.44 -18.11
C GLU A 87 -8.06 -6.30 -17.87
N PHE A 88 -8.63 -5.20 -18.36
CA PHE A 88 -10.08 -4.99 -18.37
C PHE A 88 -10.72 -5.79 -19.51
N LEU A 89 -11.69 -6.63 -19.15
CA LEU A 89 -12.38 -7.52 -20.11
C LEU A 89 -13.66 -6.88 -20.68
N THR A 90 -14.09 -5.77 -20.08
CA THR A 90 -15.23 -4.94 -20.53
C THR A 90 -14.99 -3.49 -20.18
N ASP A 91 -15.68 -2.57 -20.84
CA ASP A 91 -15.72 -1.15 -20.43
C ASP A 91 -16.24 -1.04 -19.00
N PHE A 92 -15.48 -0.37 -18.11
CA PHE A 92 -15.79 -0.27 -16.70
C PHE A 92 -15.65 1.15 -16.15
N TRP A 93 -16.76 1.70 -15.66
CA TRP A 93 -16.76 2.97 -14.96
C TRP A 93 -16.40 2.76 -13.49
N THR A 94 -15.32 3.35 -13.08
CA THR A 94 -14.75 3.16 -11.74
C THR A 94 -14.43 4.47 -11.05
N ASN A 95 -14.50 4.45 -9.72
CA ASN A 95 -13.99 5.52 -8.86
C ASN A 95 -12.60 5.20 -8.31
N ARG A 96 -12.26 3.91 -8.19
CA ARG A 96 -10.98 3.51 -7.57
C ARG A 96 -10.66 2.05 -7.82
N ILE A 97 -9.40 1.79 -8.20
CA ILE A 97 -8.83 0.44 -8.29
C ILE A 97 -7.42 0.47 -7.73
N GLY A 98 -7.05 -0.54 -6.94
CA GLY A 98 -5.66 -0.74 -6.52
C GLY A 98 -5.47 -1.05 -5.04
N PHE A 99 -4.20 -1.03 -4.64
CA PHE A 99 -3.78 -1.32 -3.28
C PHE A 99 -4.23 -0.25 -2.29
N ASN A 100 -4.62 -0.73 -1.09
CA ASN A 100 -4.88 0.08 0.09
C ASN A 100 -4.00 -0.40 1.24
N LEU A 101 -3.39 0.55 1.93
CA LEU A 101 -2.57 0.31 3.11
C LEU A 101 -3.19 1.03 4.28
N LEU A 102 -3.35 0.36 5.43
CA LEU A 102 -3.73 1.00 6.69
C LEU A 102 -2.50 1.15 7.57
N ILE A 103 -2.10 2.38 7.86
CA ILE A 103 -1.04 2.71 8.82
C ILE A 103 -1.67 2.85 10.21
N PRO A 104 -1.14 2.18 11.26
CA PRO A 104 -1.68 2.32 12.61
C PRO A 104 -1.47 3.73 13.15
N LEU A 105 -2.30 4.18 14.09
CA LEU A 105 -2.10 5.46 14.79
C LEU A 105 -0.92 5.37 15.77
N GLN A 106 -0.72 4.21 16.40
CA GLN A 106 0.35 4.00 17.37
C GLN A 106 1.72 4.30 16.73
N ASN A 107 2.51 5.14 17.38
CA ASN A 107 3.82 5.61 16.95
C ASN A 107 3.82 6.51 15.70
N HIS A 108 2.66 6.81 15.09
CA HIS A 108 2.57 7.66 13.91
C HIS A 108 1.97 9.04 14.20
N VAL A 109 0.94 9.14 15.09
CA VAL A 109 0.27 10.41 15.38
C VAL A 109 1.28 11.50 15.75
N GLY A 110 1.26 12.61 14.99
CA GLY A 110 2.14 13.77 15.21
C GLY A 110 3.60 13.57 14.80
N SER A 111 4.01 12.36 14.39
CA SER A 111 5.37 12.10 13.91
C SER A 111 5.63 12.76 12.54
N ASN A 112 6.90 13.02 12.26
CA ASN A 112 7.31 13.61 10.99
C ASN A 112 7.24 12.61 9.85
N ILE A 113 6.86 13.10 8.67
CA ILE A 113 6.79 12.34 7.42
C ILE A 113 7.28 13.23 6.27
N ILE A 114 8.03 12.63 5.35
CA ILE A 114 8.40 13.26 4.07
C ILE A 114 7.44 12.72 3.01
N VAL A 115 6.73 13.62 2.36
CA VAL A 115 5.79 13.32 1.27
C VAL A 115 6.42 13.76 -0.04
N THR A 116 6.68 12.82 -0.96
CA THR A 116 7.27 13.15 -2.26
C THR A 116 6.18 13.17 -3.33
N LYS A 117 6.00 14.31 -3.98
CA LYS A 117 5.05 14.52 -5.07
C LYS A 117 5.54 13.92 -6.38
N GLU A 118 4.68 13.87 -7.39
CA GLU A 118 4.98 13.34 -8.73
C GLU A 118 6.25 13.95 -9.34
N ALA A 119 6.39 15.27 -9.30
CA ALA A 119 7.54 16.01 -9.80
C ALA A 119 8.84 15.82 -8.98
N GLY A 120 8.83 14.96 -7.96
CA GLY A 120 9.97 14.74 -7.08
C GLY A 120 10.12 15.77 -5.96
N VAL A 121 9.22 16.74 -5.85
CA VAL A 121 9.20 17.73 -4.76
C VAL A 121 8.91 17.01 -3.44
N LYS A 122 9.77 17.24 -2.45
CA LYS A 122 9.65 16.70 -1.09
C LYS A 122 9.05 17.74 -0.17
N GLU A 123 8.01 17.36 0.56
CA GLU A 123 7.35 18.16 1.56
C GLU A 123 7.51 17.50 2.93
N GLU A 124 8.08 18.24 3.89
CA GLU A 124 8.09 17.81 5.29
C GLU A 124 6.73 18.10 5.92
N LYS A 125 6.09 17.09 6.43
CA LYS A 125 4.74 17.11 7.02
C LYS A 125 4.75 16.38 8.37
N LYS A 126 3.59 16.35 9.01
CA LYS A 126 3.32 15.50 10.18
C LYS A 126 2.07 14.69 9.94
N PHE A 127 2.06 13.46 10.46
CA PHE A 127 0.81 12.72 10.60
C PHE A 127 -0.18 13.52 11.46
N PRO A 128 -1.46 13.60 11.07
CA PRO A 128 -2.44 14.42 11.80
C PRO A 128 -2.59 14.02 13.27
N VAL A 129 -2.49 14.97 14.18
CA VAL A 129 -2.81 14.76 15.61
C VAL A 129 -4.32 14.73 15.80
N PHE A 130 -5.00 15.76 15.31
CA PHE A 130 -6.45 15.86 15.31
C PHE A 130 -7.02 15.22 14.04
N ILE A 131 -8.26 14.72 14.13
CA ILE A 131 -8.95 14.14 13.00
C ILE A 131 -9.05 15.18 11.87
N LYS A 132 -8.58 14.80 10.69
CA LYS A 132 -8.65 15.62 9.47
C LYS A 132 -9.88 15.22 8.69
N PRO A 133 -10.85 16.13 8.47
CA PRO A 133 -12.02 15.85 7.61
C PRO A 133 -11.64 15.67 6.14
N ASP A 134 -10.61 16.41 5.69
CA ASP A 134 -10.05 16.30 4.34
C ASP A 134 -8.83 15.37 4.33
N GLN A 135 -8.41 14.97 3.12
CA GLN A 135 -7.22 14.16 2.94
C GLN A 135 -5.97 14.90 3.45
N PRO A 136 -5.22 14.35 4.42
CA PRO A 136 -3.99 14.95 4.92
C PRO A 136 -2.92 15.16 3.86
N PHE A 137 -2.80 14.21 2.93
CA PHE A 137 -1.80 14.26 1.86
C PHE A 137 -2.44 13.81 0.54
N PHE A 138 -2.28 14.64 -0.50
CA PHE A 138 -2.78 14.40 -1.86
C PHE A 138 -1.64 14.09 -2.82
N LYS A 139 -1.89 13.25 -3.82
CA LYS A 139 -1.07 13.02 -5.03
C LYS A 139 0.42 12.89 -4.72
N PHE A 140 0.80 11.78 -4.12
CA PHE A 140 2.19 11.47 -3.83
C PHE A 140 2.60 10.13 -4.46
N LYS A 141 3.91 10.00 -4.71
CA LYS A 141 4.54 8.77 -5.19
C LYS A 141 5.48 8.13 -4.19
N ASN A 142 5.78 8.82 -3.08
CA ASN A 142 6.60 8.26 -2.02
C ASN A 142 6.25 8.89 -0.67
N LEU A 143 6.34 8.05 0.37
CA LEU A 143 6.26 8.43 1.77
C LEU A 143 7.48 7.89 2.51
N ALA A 144 8.13 8.73 3.34
CA ALA A 144 9.23 8.29 4.19
C ALA A 144 9.06 8.83 5.61
N TYR A 145 9.14 7.96 6.62
CA TYR A 145 9.01 8.32 8.02
C TYR A 145 9.86 7.40 8.91
N THR A 146 10.06 7.83 10.15
CA THR A 146 10.82 7.05 11.13
C THR A 146 9.92 6.62 12.28
N LEU A 147 10.01 5.35 12.65
CA LEU A 147 9.36 4.80 13.84
C LEU A 147 10.37 4.70 14.97
N ASP A 148 10.00 5.26 16.15
CA ASP A 148 10.80 5.20 17.39
C ASP A 148 12.28 5.57 17.16
N ASP A 149 12.54 6.56 16.30
CA ASP A 149 13.87 7.04 15.89
C ASP A 149 14.85 5.98 15.39
N SER A 150 14.42 4.72 15.32
CA SER A 150 15.27 3.58 14.98
C SER A 150 14.99 2.95 13.61
N LEU A 151 13.72 2.89 13.19
CA LEU A 151 13.32 2.28 11.93
C LEU A 151 12.91 3.35 10.92
N LEU A 152 13.62 3.42 9.80
CA LEU A 152 13.19 4.19 8.63
C LEU A 152 12.29 3.32 7.76
N VAL A 153 11.06 3.76 7.55
CA VAL A 153 10.12 3.17 6.61
C VAL A 153 10.04 4.06 5.37
N ASN A 154 10.21 3.48 4.20
CA ASN A 154 10.12 4.15 2.91
C ASN A 154 9.15 3.40 2.01
N ILE A 155 8.10 4.08 1.54
CA ILE A 155 7.04 3.48 0.71
C ILE A 155 7.05 4.17 -0.64
N ASN A 156 7.33 3.42 -1.70
CA ASN A 156 7.28 3.88 -3.08
C ASN A 156 6.02 3.34 -3.76
N PHE A 157 5.40 4.19 -4.58
CA PHE A 157 4.19 3.89 -5.32
C PHE A 157 4.44 4.12 -6.81
N GLU A 158 4.07 3.15 -7.65
CA GLU A 158 4.22 3.17 -9.11
C GLU A 158 2.88 2.81 -9.78
N GLY A 159 2.68 3.30 -10.99
CA GLY A 159 1.49 3.11 -11.82
C GLY A 159 0.47 4.23 -11.67
N ILE A 160 0.16 4.68 -10.47
CA ILE A 160 -0.75 5.78 -10.19
C ILE A 160 -0.31 6.54 -8.93
N LEU A 161 -0.71 7.80 -8.79
CA LEU A 161 -0.48 8.58 -7.57
C LEU A 161 -1.42 8.12 -6.46
N PHE A 162 -0.90 8.17 -5.24
CA PHE A 162 -1.63 7.79 -4.04
C PHE A 162 -2.04 9.01 -3.22
N GLU A 163 -2.99 8.81 -2.31
CA GLU A 163 -3.40 9.84 -1.37
C GLU A 163 -3.72 9.19 -0.01
N MET A 164 -3.74 10.01 1.05
CA MET A 164 -4.02 9.56 2.40
C MET A 164 -5.36 10.10 2.89
N GLU A 165 -6.12 9.24 3.58
CA GLU A 165 -7.35 9.57 4.29
C GLU A 165 -7.20 9.26 5.78
N ASP A 166 -7.75 10.11 6.62
CA ASP A 166 -7.81 9.88 8.07
C ASP A 166 -9.03 9.01 8.40
N GLN A 167 -8.79 7.72 8.63
CA GLN A 167 -9.86 6.74 8.86
C GLN A 167 -10.59 6.93 10.20
N ARG A 168 -10.09 7.80 11.08
CA ARG A 168 -10.82 8.17 12.31
C ARG A 168 -12.14 8.85 12.00
N ASN A 169 -12.30 9.49 10.83
CA ASN A 169 -13.58 9.98 10.31
C ASN A 169 -14.64 8.89 10.18
N TRP A 170 -14.22 7.63 10.05
CA TRP A 170 -15.07 6.46 9.84
C TRP A 170 -15.01 5.47 11.01
N GLY A 171 -14.43 5.90 12.15
CA GLY A 171 -14.36 5.10 13.37
C GLY A 171 -13.24 4.05 13.39
N ASP A 172 -12.27 4.10 12.44
CA ASP A 172 -11.11 3.21 12.47
C ASP A 172 -9.83 3.93 12.90
N ALA A 173 -9.07 3.32 13.80
CA ALA A 173 -7.82 3.85 14.33
C ALA A 173 -6.65 3.64 13.37
N SER A 174 -6.70 4.31 12.19
CA SER A 174 -5.65 4.24 11.17
C SER A 174 -5.65 5.45 10.23
N TYR A 175 -4.54 5.58 9.48
CA TYR A 175 -4.48 6.38 8.25
C TYR A 175 -4.51 5.42 7.07
N LYS A 176 -5.42 5.63 6.11
CA LYS A 176 -5.54 4.84 4.90
C LYS A 176 -4.82 5.51 3.74
N ILE A 177 -3.89 4.78 3.14
CA ILE A 177 -3.26 5.15 1.89
C ILE A 177 -3.94 4.36 0.78
N TYR A 178 -4.33 5.02 -0.29
CA TYR A 178 -5.05 4.40 -1.40
C TYR A 178 -4.66 5.00 -2.75
N SER A 179 -4.85 4.22 -3.81
CA SER A 179 -4.59 4.60 -5.19
C SER A 179 -5.65 5.54 -5.75
N GLY A 180 -5.22 6.49 -6.59
CA GLY A 180 -6.09 7.50 -7.21
C GLY A 180 -6.44 8.65 -6.26
N SER A 181 -6.50 9.86 -6.79
CA SER A 181 -6.78 11.06 -6.02
C SER A 181 -8.21 11.53 -6.23
N LEU A 182 -8.87 12.00 -5.17
CA LEU A 182 -10.16 12.68 -5.26
C LEU A 182 -10.07 14.05 -5.95
N LEU A 183 -8.85 14.55 -6.22
CA LEU A 183 -8.63 15.76 -7.03
C LEU A 183 -8.67 15.47 -8.54
N ASP A 184 -8.62 14.21 -8.94
CA ASP A 184 -8.78 13.79 -10.34
C ASP A 184 -10.26 13.57 -10.65
N PRO A 185 -10.66 13.69 -11.92
CA PRO A 185 -12.04 13.39 -12.30
C PRO A 185 -12.44 11.96 -11.94
N PHE A 186 -13.59 11.81 -11.29
CA PHE A 186 -14.20 10.50 -11.03
C PHE A 186 -15.73 10.60 -11.20
N PRO A 187 -16.44 9.51 -11.63
CA PRO A 187 -15.86 8.27 -12.11
C PRO A 187 -15.09 8.45 -13.42
N TYR A 188 -14.11 7.57 -13.67
CA TYR A 188 -13.41 7.49 -14.94
C TYR A 188 -13.68 6.15 -15.62
N LEU A 189 -13.47 6.10 -16.93
CA LEU A 189 -13.76 4.93 -17.74
C LEU A 189 -12.47 4.18 -18.08
N GLU A 190 -12.39 2.96 -17.64
CA GLU A 190 -11.41 1.99 -18.15
C GLU A 190 -12.03 1.24 -19.33
N LYS A 191 -11.30 1.13 -20.41
CA LYS A 191 -11.75 0.50 -21.64
C LYS A 191 -11.45 -0.99 -21.65
N GLU A 192 -12.30 -1.77 -22.32
CA GLU A 192 -12.00 -3.14 -22.69
C GLU A 192 -10.64 -3.25 -23.37
N GLY A 193 -9.81 -4.22 -22.97
CA GLY A 193 -8.44 -4.42 -23.41
C GLY A 193 -7.40 -3.47 -22.80
N ALA A 194 -7.80 -2.52 -21.94
CA ALA A 194 -6.85 -1.68 -21.21
C ALA A 194 -6.09 -2.49 -20.15
N ASN A 195 -4.78 -2.29 -20.08
CA ASN A 195 -3.93 -2.92 -19.08
C ASN A 195 -3.94 -2.13 -17.77
N PHE A 196 -3.96 -2.85 -16.66
CA PHE A 196 -3.76 -2.34 -15.31
C PHE A 196 -2.39 -2.77 -14.80
N SER A 197 -1.62 -1.84 -14.22
CA SER A 197 -0.37 -2.17 -13.52
C SER A 197 -0.15 -1.23 -12.35
N GLN A 198 0.19 -1.80 -11.20
CA GLN A 198 0.49 -1.04 -9.99
C GLN A 198 1.51 -1.77 -9.13
N THR A 199 2.49 -1.02 -8.59
CA THR A 199 3.47 -1.55 -7.64
C THR A 199 3.57 -0.65 -6.41
N VAL A 200 3.63 -1.29 -5.23
CA VAL A 200 3.95 -0.63 -3.96
C VAL A 200 5.12 -1.35 -3.33
N LYS A 201 6.21 -0.62 -3.08
CA LYS A 201 7.39 -1.16 -2.42
C LYS A 201 7.60 -0.47 -1.07
N ILE A 202 7.69 -1.27 -0.01
CA ILE A 202 7.90 -0.83 1.37
C ILE A 202 9.26 -1.34 1.82
N ASP A 203 10.21 -0.44 2.00
CA ASP A 203 11.54 -0.76 2.53
C ASP A 203 11.62 -0.33 3.99
N VAL A 204 12.16 -1.20 4.85
CA VAL A 204 12.36 -0.93 6.28
C VAL A 204 13.84 -1.06 6.62
N VAL A 205 14.43 0.03 7.13
CA VAL A 205 15.86 0.09 7.44
C VAL A 205 16.06 0.41 8.92
N ASN A 206 16.79 -0.46 9.62
CA ASN A 206 17.21 -0.19 10.99
C ASN A 206 18.41 0.77 10.99
N LYS A 207 18.21 2.00 11.47
CA LYS A 207 19.25 3.04 11.53
C LYS A 207 20.43 2.66 12.46
N LYS A 208 20.16 1.86 13.49
CA LYS A 208 21.19 1.46 14.49
C LYS A 208 22.19 0.44 13.94
N GLN A 209 21.84 -0.29 12.87
CA GLN A 209 22.76 -1.26 12.23
C GLN A 209 23.78 -0.63 11.29
N ARG A 210 23.68 0.68 10.96
CA ARG A 210 24.63 1.38 10.07
C ARG A 210 25.91 1.88 10.73
N SER A 211 26.15 1.64 12.02
CA SER A 211 27.29 2.23 12.76
C SER A 211 28.35 1.18 13.17
N PHE A 212 28.92 0.44 12.23
CA PHE A 212 30.29 -0.12 12.40
C PHE A 212 30.97 -0.23 11.02
N PRO A 213 31.93 0.65 10.70
CA PRO A 213 32.92 0.30 9.68
C PRO A 213 33.69 -0.92 10.18
N PRO A 214 34.11 -1.85 9.30
CA PRO A 214 34.92 -2.99 9.70
C PRO A 214 36.17 -2.45 10.40
N LYS A 215 36.43 -2.90 11.62
CA LYS A 215 37.73 -2.65 12.27
C LYS A 215 38.80 -3.30 11.38
N ASN A 216 39.61 -2.47 10.73
CA ASN A 216 40.85 -2.94 10.14
C ASN A 216 41.68 -3.54 11.29
N ILE A 217 41.80 -4.84 11.32
CA ILE A 217 42.78 -5.54 12.14
C ILE A 217 44.09 -5.41 11.38
N VAL A 218 44.99 -4.60 11.91
CA VAL A 218 46.40 -4.54 11.50
C VAL A 218 47.15 -5.70 12.11
#